data_3720a591236505f2590de759476e3159
#
_entry.id   3720a591236505f2590de759476e3159
#
_cell.length_a   1.000
_cell.length_b   1.000
_cell.length_c   1.000
_cell.angle_alpha   90.00
_cell.angle_beta   90.00
_cell.angle_gamma   90.00
#
_symmetry.space_group_name_H-M   'P 1'
#
loop_
_entity.id
_entity.type
_entity.pdbx_description
1 polymer ?
#
loop_
_entity_poly.entity_id
_entity_poly.type
_entity_poly.pdbx_seq_one_letter_code
_entity_poly.pdbx_strand_id
1 'polypeptide(L)'
;SFRLGNGADLALNGALNYSYATRTFSNMENSRYGVYNKVEDKPEYYYKYTDDQYQTNVKVGALLNLAYLNGKNRYYFRNIFNQIGQDKLTLREGWQNMSSLYIQEKTEYCYTSRSTYSGQIAGVHTLELGTLDWDAGYSYADKNQPDRRIVNRQENDMVGDAHYGQMQIDQNEIRRDFMKLREHIASAGINYSCTLREGSSFAPELKVGLYGEYRTRDYRTRAYFYRFDTDNLPADFAYGDVIDDILQDGNYGADKLYIYDDSDNRNSYKGDNIL
;
A
#
# COMPACT_ATOMS: atom_id res chain seq x y z
N SER A 1 29.89 -0.51 -23.24
CA SER A 1 30.96 0.35 -22.69
C SER A 1 31.61 1.16 -23.80
N PHE A 2 32.07 2.35 -23.50
CA PHE A 2 32.72 3.26 -24.41
C PHE A 2 34.10 3.63 -23.81
N ARG A 3 35.15 3.51 -24.62
CA ARG A 3 36.48 3.97 -24.22
C ARG A 3 36.65 5.44 -24.56
N LEU A 4 36.98 6.24 -23.56
CA LEU A 4 37.21 7.67 -23.72
C LEU A 4 38.66 7.96 -24.14
N GLY A 5 38.90 9.09 -24.79
CA GLY A 5 40.24 9.46 -25.32
C GLY A 5 41.37 9.59 -24.28
N ASN A 6 41.02 9.66 -22.99
CA ASN A 6 41.95 9.66 -21.85
C ASN A 6 42.24 8.28 -21.26
N GLY A 7 41.78 7.20 -21.92
CA GLY A 7 41.98 5.83 -21.47
C GLY A 7 40.99 5.34 -20.39
N ALA A 8 40.02 6.17 -20.04
CA ALA A 8 38.95 5.80 -19.14
C ALA A 8 37.83 5.02 -19.88
N ASP A 9 37.13 4.17 -19.15
CA ASP A 9 36.00 3.43 -19.66
C ASP A 9 34.68 3.97 -19.03
N LEU A 10 33.67 4.19 -19.86
CA LEU A 10 32.29 4.53 -19.45
C LEU A 10 31.35 3.38 -19.82
N ALA A 11 30.64 2.85 -18.86
CA ALA A 11 29.61 1.86 -19.08
C ALA A 11 28.24 2.42 -18.73
N LEU A 12 27.28 2.18 -19.59
CA LEU A 12 25.86 2.57 -19.41
C LEU A 12 25.02 1.31 -19.50
N ASN A 13 24.09 1.17 -18.55
CA ASN A 13 23.05 0.15 -18.56
C ASN A 13 21.70 0.83 -18.25
N GLY A 14 20.72 0.65 -19.12
CA GLY A 14 19.38 1.18 -18.94
C GLY A 14 18.33 0.13 -19.30
N ALA A 15 17.21 0.15 -18.57
CA ALA A 15 16.06 -0.69 -18.85
C ALA A 15 14.77 0.07 -18.55
N LEU A 16 13.75 -0.18 -19.36
CA LEU A 16 12.39 0.24 -19.14
C LEU A 16 11.50 -0.99 -19.11
N ASN A 17 10.59 -1.02 -18.17
CA ASN A 17 9.61 -2.08 -18.03
C ASN A 17 8.22 -1.46 -17.93
N TYR A 18 7.28 -2.00 -18.69
CA TYR A 18 5.86 -1.71 -18.59
C TYR A 18 5.09 -3.02 -18.49
N SER A 19 4.15 -3.08 -17.56
CA SER A 19 3.25 -4.23 -17.41
C SER A 19 1.84 -3.74 -17.13
N TYR A 20 0.90 -4.28 -17.87
CA TYR A 20 -0.53 -4.13 -17.64
C TYR A 20 -1.12 -5.51 -17.43
N ALA A 21 -1.88 -5.70 -16.37
CA ALA A 21 -2.51 -6.97 -16.06
C ALA A 21 -3.89 -6.75 -15.43
N THR A 22 -4.89 -7.43 -15.94
CA THR A 22 -6.21 -7.57 -15.32
C THR A 22 -6.36 -8.97 -14.76
N ARG A 23 -7.02 -9.06 -13.60
CA ARG A 23 -7.32 -10.33 -12.95
C ARG A 23 -8.74 -10.28 -12.40
N THR A 24 -9.46 -11.36 -12.59
CA THR A 24 -10.78 -11.58 -12.00
C THR A 24 -10.69 -12.82 -11.13
N PHE A 25 -11.14 -12.68 -9.91
CA PHE A 25 -11.33 -13.79 -8.98
C PHE A 25 -12.81 -13.86 -8.68
N SER A 26 -13.45 -14.95 -9.05
CA SER A 26 -14.89 -15.13 -8.88
C SER A 26 -15.18 -16.23 -7.88
N ASN A 27 -16.26 -16.05 -7.13
CA ASN A 27 -16.76 -17.01 -6.16
C ASN A 27 -15.71 -17.37 -5.08
N MET A 28 -14.91 -16.43 -4.63
CA MET A 28 -13.98 -16.67 -3.52
C MET A 28 -14.75 -16.81 -2.22
N GLU A 29 -14.63 -17.95 -1.56
CA GLU A 29 -15.22 -18.12 -0.24
C GLU A 29 -14.43 -17.33 0.80
N ASN A 30 -15.16 -16.53 1.58
CA ASN A 30 -14.65 -15.80 2.73
C ASN A 30 -15.54 -16.13 3.93
N SER A 31 -15.07 -17.03 4.75
CA SER A 31 -15.86 -17.58 5.85
C SER A 31 -15.07 -17.62 7.16
N ARG A 32 -15.78 -17.57 8.27
CA ARG A 32 -15.21 -17.78 9.60
C ARG A 32 -16.04 -18.76 10.38
N TYR A 33 -15.40 -19.83 10.82
CA TYR A 33 -15.99 -20.77 11.74
C TYR A 33 -16.12 -20.16 13.14
N GLY A 34 -17.27 -20.42 13.77
CA GLY A 34 -17.57 -20.07 15.14
C GLY A 34 -17.44 -21.27 16.07
N VAL A 35 -18.51 -21.56 16.81
CA VAL A 35 -18.57 -22.68 17.74
C VAL A 35 -18.90 -23.97 17.00
N TYR A 36 -18.29 -25.08 17.43
CA TYR A 36 -18.67 -26.39 16.93
C TYR A 36 -19.99 -26.84 17.57
N ASN A 37 -21.01 -27.08 16.74
CA ASN A 37 -22.29 -27.62 17.18
C ASN A 37 -22.20 -29.14 17.34
N LYS A 38 -22.06 -29.59 18.59
CA LYS A 38 -21.93 -31.00 18.90
C LYS A 38 -23.21 -31.83 18.66
N VAL A 39 -24.38 -31.15 18.61
CA VAL A 39 -25.66 -31.82 18.40
C VAL A 39 -25.84 -32.20 16.94
N GLU A 40 -25.46 -31.29 16.06
CA GLU A 40 -25.55 -31.47 14.60
C GLU A 40 -24.25 -32.01 13.98
N ASP A 41 -23.21 -32.19 14.81
CA ASP A 41 -21.87 -32.67 14.42
C ASP A 41 -21.26 -31.87 13.26
N LYS A 42 -21.41 -30.52 13.31
CA LYS A 42 -20.90 -29.64 12.28
C LYS A 42 -20.39 -28.32 12.87
N PRO A 43 -19.43 -27.67 12.21
CA PRO A 43 -19.06 -26.30 12.57
C PRO A 43 -20.16 -25.32 12.17
N GLU A 44 -20.46 -24.38 13.05
CA GLU A 44 -21.28 -23.21 12.74
C GLU A 44 -20.39 -22.09 12.24
N TYR A 45 -20.91 -21.30 11.28
CA TYR A 45 -20.21 -20.13 10.78
C TYR A 45 -20.66 -18.88 11.52
N TYR A 46 -19.71 -17.99 11.84
CA TYR A 46 -20.03 -16.62 12.21
C TYR A 46 -20.46 -15.81 11.01
N TYR A 47 -19.83 -16.07 9.87
CA TYR A 47 -20.21 -15.53 8.58
C TYR A 47 -19.74 -16.43 7.45
N LYS A 48 -20.44 -16.36 6.35
CA LYS A 48 -20.06 -17.00 5.09
C LYS A 48 -20.42 -16.09 3.93
N TYR A 49 -19.39 -15.58 3.27
CA TYR A 49 -19.50 -14.69 2.13
C TYR A 49 -18.88 -15.32 0.88
N THR A 50 -19.32 -14.83 -0.26
CA THR A 50 -18.72 -15.03 -1.57
C THR A 50 -18.23 -13.68 -2.07
N ASP A 51 -16.96 -13.62 -2.46
CA ASP A 51 -16.32 -12.41 -2.98
C ASP A 51 -16.04 -12.57 -4.47
N ASP A 52 -16.47 -11.59 -5.27
CA ASP A 52 -16.01 -11.36 -6.63
C ASP A 52 -15.06 -10.15 -6.64
N GLN A 53 -13.82 -10.37 -7.13
CA GLN A 53 -12.81 -9.33 -7.14
C GLN A 53 -12.27 -9.09 -8.54
N TYR A 54 -12.27 -7.83 -8.95
CA TYR A 54 -11.74 -7.35 -10.21
C TYR A 54 -10.54 -6.46 -9.94
N GLN A 55 -9.39 -6.79 -10.53
CA GLN A 55 -8.16 -6.03 -10.33
C GLN A 55 -7.55 -5.62 -11.66
N THR A 56 -7.14 -4.37 -11.76
CA THR A 56 -6.28 -3.87 -12.82
C THR A 56 -4.99 -3.35 -12.21
N ASN A 57 -3.86 -3.86 -12.69
CA ASN A 57 -2.53 -3.46 -12.21
C ASN A 57 -1.74 -2.89 -13.39
N VAL A 58 -1.21 -1.68 -13.21
CA VAL A 58 -0.28 -1.05 -14.15
C VAL A 58 1.04 -0.85 -13.43
N LYS A 59 2.13 -1.28 -14.04
CA LYS A 59 3.48 -1.11 -13.49
C LYS A 59 4.38 -0.48 -14.53
N VAL A 60 5.13 0.53 -14.12
CA VAL A 60 6.20 1.14 -14.90
C VAL A 60 7.47 1.06 -14.07
N GLY A 61 8.55 0.57 -14.66
CA GLY A 61 9.87 0.52 -14.04
C GLY A 61 10.91 1.12 -14.97
N ALA A 62 11.85 1.86 -14.40
CA ALA A 62 13.01 2.38 -15.10
C ALA A 62 14.27 2.13 -14.28
N LEU A 63 15.33 1.73 -14.96
CA LEU A 63 16.65 1.51 -14.40
C LEU A 63 17.66 2.26 -15.25
N LEU A 64 18.57 3.00 -14.61
CA LEU A 64 19.70 3.66 -15.25
C LEU A 64 20.93 3.54 -14.38
N ASN A 65 21.93 2.84 -14.87
CA ASN A 65 23.21 2.68 -14.20
C ASN A 65 24.35 3.19 -15.09
N LEU A 66 25.25 3.95 -14.49
CA LEU A 66 26.48 4.42 -15.09
C LEU A 66 27.65 3.90 -14.25
N ALA A 67 28.70 3.49 -14.92
CA ALA A 67 29.99 3.19 -14.31
C ALA A 67 31.11 3.89 -15.09
N TYR A 68 31.92 4.66 -14.37
CA TYR A 68 33.12 5.33 -14.91
C TYR A 68 34.33 4.76 -14.23
N LEU A 69 35.27 4.22 -15.06
CA LEU A 69 36.48 3.58 -14.62
C LEU A 69 37.67 4.35 -15.19
N ASN A 70 38.55 4.82 -14.31
CA ASN A 70 39.75 5.54 -14.70
C ASN A 70 40.94 5.07 -13.86
N GLY A 71 41.76 4.19 -14.42
CA GLY A 71 42.90 3.58 -13.74
C GLY A 71 42.45 2.85 -12.45
N LYS A 72 42.91 3.37 -11.31
CA LYS A 72 42.63 2.82 -9.97
C LYS A 72 41.29 3.31 -9.37
N ASN A 73 40.58 4.19 -10.07
CA ASN A 73 39.34 4.80 -9.57
C ASN A 73 38.14 4.28 -10.33
N ARG A 74 37.09 3.93 -9.60
CA ARG A 74 35.81 3.47 -10.12
C ARG A 74 34.70 4.26 -9.49
N TYR A 75 33.80 4.77 -10.29
CA TYR A 75 32.61 5.53 -9.84
C TYR A 75 31.37 4.87 -10.40
N TYR A 76 30.34 4.81 -9.57
CA TYR A 76 29.07 4.20 -9.92
C TYR A 76 27.93 5.17 -9.62
N PHE A 77 27.01 5.26 -10.56
CA PHE A 77 25.73 5.92 -10.39
C PHE A 77 24.65 4.92 -10.72
N ARG A 78 23.85 4.54 -9.73
CA ARG A 78 22.83 3.49 -9.84
C ARG A 78 21.47 4.10 -9.50
N ASN A 79 20.46 3.85 -10.36
CA ASN A 79 19.13 4.38 -10.16
C ASN A 79 18.10 3.38 -10.58
N ILE A 80 17.07 3.25 -9.76
CA ILE A 80 15.88 2.49 -10.05
C ILE A 80 14.64 3.28 -9.65
N PHE A 81 13.68 3.30 -10.53
CA PHE A 81 12.35 3.88 -10.31
C PHE A 81 11.29 2.86 -10.62
N ASN A 82 10.26 2.77 -9.77
CA ASN A 82 9.07 1.98 -10.02
C ASN A 82 7.81 2.77 -9.65
N GLN A 83 6.82 2.68 -10.52
CA GLN A 83 5.46 3.17 -10.30
C GLN A 83 4.49 2.02 -10.46
N ILE A 84 3.63 1.81 -9.48
CA ILE A 84 2.57 0.78 -9.50
C ILE A 84 1.25 1.49 -9.25
N GLY A 85 0.29 1.31 -10.15
CA GLY A 85 -1.11 1.65 -9.97
C GLY A 85 -1.92 0.36 -9.88
N GLN A 86 -2.77 0.27 -8.88
CA GLN A 86 -3.71 -0.84 -8.71
C GLN A 86 -5.11 -0.29 -8.51
N ASP A 87 -6.02 -0.69 -9.36
CA ASP A 87 -7.45 -0.48 -9.21
C ASP A 87 -8.12 -1.80 -8.83
N LYS A 88 -8.93 -1.78 -7.80
CA LYS A 88 -9.59 -2.98 -7.26
C LYS A 88 -11.05 -2.69 -6.91
N LEU A 89 -11.95 -3.48 -7.48
CA LEU A 89 -13.34 -3.60 -7.10
C LEU A 89 -13.54 -4.95 -6.40
N THR A 90 -14.19 -4.95 -5.25
CA THR A 90 -14.62 -6.16 -4.56
C THR A 90 -16.12 -6.08 -4.32
N LEU A 91 -16.84 -7.08 -4.80
CA LEU A 91 -18.26 -7.31 -4.53
C LEU A 91 -18.33 -8.50 -3.60
N ARG A 92 -19.01 -8.34 -2.48
CA ARG A 92 -19.21 -9.37 -1.47
C ARG A 92 -20.68 -9.56 -1.22
N GLU A 93 -21.12 -10.81 -1.19
CA GLU A 93 -22.47 -11.21 -0.84
C GLU A 93 -22.44 -12.40 0.11
N GLY A 94 -23.38 -12.46 1.02
CA GLY A 94 -23.50 -13.59 1.93
C GLY A 94 -24.25 -13.23 3.19
N TRP A 95 -23.95 -13.95 4.27
CA TRP A 95 -24.65 -13.80 5.52
C TRP A 95 -23.68 -13.82 6.70
N GLN A 96 -24.11 -13.20 7.79
CA GLN A 96 -23.43 -13.32 9.09
C GLN A 96 -24.44 -13.71 10.18
N ASN A 97 -23.91 -14.35 11.21
CA ASN A 97 -24.65 -14.84 12.37
C ASN A 97 -23.80 -14.63 13.64
N MET A 98 -23.41 -13.39 13.91
CA MET A 98 -22.68 -13.06 15.14
C MET A 98 -23.62 -12.75 16.30
N SER A 99 -24.71 -12.02 16.05
CA SER A 99 -25.75 -11.67 17.01
C SER A 99 -27.12 -12.09 16.51
N SER A 100 -27.40 -11.88 15.25
CA SER A 100 -28.58 -12.31 14.50
C SER A 100 -28.13 -12.75 13.11
N LEU A 101 -28.98 -13.59 12.47
CA LEU A 101 -28.72 -14.02 11.10
C LEU A 101 -29.32 -13.00 10.14
N TYR A 102 -28.47 -12.38 9.33
CA TYR A 102 -28.90 -11.48 8.26
C TYR A 102 -27.99 -11.54 7.03
N ILE A 103 -28.55 -11.15 5.90
CA ILE A 103 -27.82 -11.05 4.64
C ILE A 103 -27.05 -9.74 4.63
N GLN A 104 -25.85 -9.78 4.07
CA GLN A 104 -24.98 -8.61 3.91
C GLN A 104 -24.40 -8.56 2.51
N GLU A 105 -24.38 -7.36 1.94
CA GLU A 105 -23.71 -7.04 0.68
C GLU A 105 -22.72 -5.91 0.91
N LYS A 106 -21.54 -6.06 0.33
CA LYS A 106 -20.48 -5.05 0.43
C LYS A 106 -19.85 -4.77 -0.92
N THR A 107 -19.80 -3.51 -1.27
CA THR A 107 -19.05 -3.02 -2.42
C THR A 107 -17.85 -2.21 -1.94
N GLU A 108 -16.65 -2.55 -2.41
CA GLU A 108 -15.43 -1.84 -2.10
C GLU A 108 -14.69 -1.44 -3.37
N TYR A 109 -14.49 -0.12 -3.56
CA TYR A 109 -13.60 0.44 -4.57
C TYR A 109 -12.32 0.91 -3.91
N CYS A 110 -11.19 0.47 -4.42
CA CYS A 110 -9.90 0.84 -3.86
C CYS A 110 -8.86 1.05 -4.97
N TYR A 111 -8.54 2.31 -5.25
CA TYR A 111 -7.35 2.63 -6.03
C TYR A 111 -6.17 2.86 -5.12
N THR A 112 -5.02 2.29 -5.47
CA THR A 112 -3.75 2.50 -4.75
C THR A 112 -2.64 2.77 -5.76
N SER A 113 -1.89 3.85 -5.55
CA SER A 113 -0.65 4.08 -6.26
C SER A 113 0.55 4.00 -5.32
N ARG A 114 1.65 3.46 -5.84
CA ARG A 114 2.92 3.40 -5.12
C ARG A 114 4.04 3.80 -6.06
N SER A 115 4.84 4.79 -5.66
CA SER A 115 6.06 5.18 -6.32
C SER A 115 7.24 4.84 -5.43
N THR A 116 8.30 4.28 -6.00
CA THR A 116 9.56 4.08 -5.31
C THR A 116 10.71 4.53 -6.20
N TYR A 117 11.63 5.26 -5.61
CA TYR A 117 12.90 5.63 -6.24
C TYR A 117 14.04 5.24 -5.29
N SER A 118 15.13 4.73 -5.85
CA SER A 118 16.38 4.54 -5.14
C SER A 118 17.53 4.93 -6.04
N GLY A 119 18.31 5.90 -5.59
CA GLY A 119 19.52 6.37 -6.24
C GLY A 119 20.73 6.19 -5.33
N GLN A 120 21.85 5.78 -5.91
CA GLN A 120 23.13 5.61 -5.21
C GLN A 120 24.28 6.13 -6.08
N ILE A 121 25.15 6.86 -5.46
CA ILE A 121 26.49 7.16 -5.98
C ILE A 121 27.51 6.41 -5.13
N ALA A 122 28.49 5.84 -5.75
CA ALA A 122 29.55 5.10 -5.06
C ALA A 122 30.91 5.28 -5.74
N GLY A 123 31.96 5.23 -4.97
CA GLY A 123 33.32 5.29 -5.44
C GLY A 123 34.19 4.18 -4.83
N VAL A 124 35.10 3.62 -5.63
CA VAL A 124 36.11 2.67 -5.19
C VAL A 124 37.48 3.15 -5.68
N HIS A 125 38.38 3.34 -4.75
CA HIS A 125 39.72 3.89 -5.00
C HIS A 125 40.78 2.92 -4.50
N THR A 126 41.58 2.38 -5.42
CA THR A 126 42.73 1.54 -5.06
C THR A 126 43.91 2.45 -4.74
N LEU A 127 44.29 2.49 -3.47
CA LEU A 127 45.40 3.23 -2.93
C LEU A 127 46.66 2.33 -2.87
N GLU A 128 47.80 2.89 -2.50
CA GLU A 128 49.05 2.12 -2.38
C GLU A 128 48.97 1.06 -1.26
N LEU A 129 48.27 1.37 -0.17
CA LEU A 129 48.21 0.52 1.01
C LEU A 129 46.84 -0.11 1.24
N GLY A 130 45.93 -0.07 0.25
CA GLY A 130 44.60 -0.66 0.40
C GLY A 130 43.56 -0.09 -0.54
N THR A 131 42.30 -0.31 -0.21
CA THR A 131 41.15 0.15 -1.00
C THR A 131 40.23 0.98 -0.12
N LEU A 132 39.87 2.17 -0.61
CA LEU A 132 38.85 3.01 -0.03
C LEU A 132 37.57 2.86 -0.87
N ASP A 133 36.51 2.48 -0.26
CA ASP A 133 35.16 2.51 -0.87
C ASP A 133 34.21 3.41 -0.08
N TRP A 134 33.34 4.12 -0.79
CA TRP A 134 32.32 4.95 -0.22
C TRP A 134 31.05 4.90 -1.06
N ASP A 135 29.94 5.11 -0.40
CA ASP A 135 28.66 5.26 -1.07
C ASP A 135 27.78 6.32 -0.38
N ALA A 136 26.90 6.91 -1.17
CA ALA A 136 25.82 7.74 -0.66
C ALA A 136 24.56 7.39 -1.43
N GLY A 137 23.47 7.19 -0.70
CA GLY A 137 22.20 6.76 -1.21
C GLY A 137 21.07 7.69 -0.82
N TYR A 138 20.10 7.79 -1.71
CA TYR A 138 18.81 8.40 -1.42
C TYR A 138 17.70 7.53 -1.96
N SER A 139 16.69 7.25 -1.11
CA SER A 139 15.50 6.53 -1.49
C SER A 139 14.25 7.30 -1.11
N TYR A 140 13.25 7.22 -1.96
CA TYR A 140 11.94 7.79 -1.76
C TYR A 140 10.87 6.74 -1.99
N ALA A 141 9.89 6.67 -1.10
CA ALA A 141 8.70 5.87 -1.26
C ALA A 141 7.45 6.70 -0.98
N ASP A 142 6.49 6.63 -1.89
CA ASP A 142 5.15 7.23 -1.74
C ASP A 142 4.10 6.15 -1.97
N LYS A 143 3.14 6.07 -1.05
CA LYS A 143 1.92 5.29 -1.24
C LYS A 143 0.72 6.21 -1.07
N ASN A 144 -0.13 6.26 -2.08
CA ASN A 144 -1.34 7.07 -2.07
C ASN A 144 -2.57 6.18 -2.35
N GLN A 145 -3.53 6.27 -1.46
CA GLN A 145 -4.87 5.69 -1.60
C GLN A 145 -5.86 6.84 -1.47
N PRO A 146 -6.19 7.49 -2.60
CA PRO A 146 -6.85 8.79 -2.59
C PRO A 146 -8.32 8.75 -2.23
N ASP A 147 -8.98 7.62 -2.30
CA ASP A 147 -10.41 7.51 -2.05
C ASP A 147 -10.84 6.03 -2.08
N ARG A 148 -10.59 5.32 -0.99
CA ARG A 148 -11.18 3.99 -0.83
C ARG A 148 -12.63 4.16 -0.41
N ARG A 149 -13.55 3.63 -1.21
CA ARG A 149 -14.99 3.71 -0.95
C ARG A 149 -15.50 2.35 -0.53
N ILE A 150 -16.21 2.32 0.58
CA ILE A 150 -16.88 1.14 1.08
C ILE A 150 -18.35 1.49 1.23
N VAL A 151 -19.21 0.64 0.68
CA VAL A 151 -20.65 0.66 0.92
C VAL A 151 -21.05 -0.71 1.36
N ASN A 152 -21.59 -0.79 2.56
CA ASN A 152 -22.13 -1.99 3.15
C ASN A 152 -23.64 -1.86 3.29
N ARG A 153 -24.36 -2.90 2.89
CA ARG A 153 -25.80 -3.03 3.06
C ARG A 153 -26.09 -4.31 3.83
N GLN A 154 -27.13 -4.27 4.64
CA GLN A 154 -27.59 -5.40 5.40
C GLN A 154 -29.10 -5.53 5.35
N GLU A 155 -29.57 -6.73 5.41
CA GLU A 155 -30.99 -7.00 5.55
C GLU A 155 -31.50 -6.48 6.89
N ASN A 156 -32.66 -5.80 6.89
CA ASN A 156 -33.35 -5.44 8.11
C ASN A 156 -33.98 -6.69 8.75
N ASP A 157 -33.43 -7.15 9.87
CA ASP A 157 -33.86 -8.31 10.62
C ASP A 157 -34.84 -7.99 11.78
N MET A 158 -35.27 -6.73 11.91
CA MET A 158 -36.19 -6.28 12.96
C MET A 158 -37.62 -6.72 12.67
N VAL A 159 -38.06 -7.78 13.32
CA VAL A 159 -39.45 -8.29 13.19
C VAL A 159 -40.43 -7.24 13.62
N GLY A 160 -41.36 -6.89 12.73
CA GLY A 160 -42.39 -5.85 12.96
C GLY A 160 -42.05 -4.46 12.43
N ASP A 161 -40.82 -4.28 11.91
CA ASP A 161 -40.45 -3.09 11.15
C ASP A 161 -41.11 -3.10 9.75
N ALA A 162 -41.51 -1.90 9.25
CA ALA A 162 -42.10 -1.77 7.92
C ALA A 162 -41.17 -2.19 6.79
N HIS A 163 -39.88 -2.19 7.02
CA HIS A 163 -38.82 -2.54 6.07
C HIS A 163 -38.17 -3.90 6.36
N TYR A 164 -38.85 -4.76 7.15
CA TYR A 164 -38.35 -6.11 7.47
C TYR A 164 -38.04 -6.90 6.18
N GLY A 165 -36.85 -7.49 6.13
CA GLY A 165 -36.37 -8.25 4.98
C GLY A 165 -35.86 -7.40 3.81
N GLN A 166 -35.89 -6.07 3.91
CA GLN A 166 -35.34 -5.18 2.87
C GLN A 166 -33.86 -4.89 3.14
N MET A 167 -33.10 -4.76 2.08
CA MET A 167 -31.71 -4.33 2.17
C MET A 167 -31.62 -2.85 2.51
N GLN A 168 -30.93 -2.52 3.56
CA GLN A 168 -30.69 -1.14 4.01
C GLN A 168 -29.21 -0.87 4.18
N ILE A 169 -28.86 0.41 4.16
CA ILE A 169 -27.48 0.85 4.37
C ILE A 169 -27.07 0.57 5.82
N ASP A 170 -25.90 -0.06 5.99
CA ASP A 170 -25.21 -0.08 7.27
C ASP A 170 -24.42 1.21 7.44
N GLN A 171 -24.97 2.17 8.17
CA GLN A 171 -24.34 3.49 8.37
C GLN A 171 -22.99 3.46 9.09
N ASN A 172 -22.63 2.35 9.73
CA ASN A 172 -21.29 2.19 10.34
C ASN A 172 -20.23 1.76 9.33
N GLU A 173 -20.66 1.30 8.15
CA GLU A 173 -19.80 0.71 7.13
C GLU A 173 -19.88 1.42 5.77
N ILE A 174 -20.49 2.62 5.71
CA ILE A 174 -20.41 3.47 4.51
C ILE A 174 -19.37 4.53 4.76
N ARG A 175 -18.24 4.40 4.08
CA ARG A 175 -17.12 5.30 4.33
C ARG A 175 -16.25 5.54 3.13
N ARG A 176 -15.52 6.65 3.21
CA ARG A 176 -14.43 7.02 2.30
C ARG A 176 -13.16 7.21 3.10
N ASP A 177 -12.13 6.42 2.74
CA ASP A 177 -10.83 6.47 3.40
C ASP A 177 -9.78 7.08 2.45
N PHE A 178 -9.02 8.03 2.98
CA PHE A 178 -7.89 8.65 2.29
C PHE A 178 -6.62 8.36 3.06
N MET A 179 -5.63 7.77 2.40
CA MET A 179 -4.39 7.37 3.04
C MET A 179 -3.20 7.82 2.21
N LYS A 180 -2.23 8.44 2.85
CA LYS A 180 -0.98 8.84 2.23
C LYS A 180 0.21 8.51 3.12
N LEU A 181 1.19 7.81 2.56
CA LEU A 181 2.46 7.52 3.21
C LEU A 181 3.59 8.08 2.33
N ARG A 182 4.50 8.83 2.94
CA ARG A 182 5.75 9.27 2.32
C ARG A 182 6.92 8.89 3.19
N GLU A 183 7.96 8.38 2.58
CA GLU A 183 9.19 8.02 3.25
C GLU A 183 10.38 8.49 2.44
N HIS A 184 11.35 9.09 3.13
CA HIS A 184 12.64 9.48 2.58
C HIS A 184 13.73 8.83 3.40
N ILE A 185 14.73 8.27 2.73
CA ILE A 185 15.88 7.63 3.36
C ILE A 185 17.12 8.22 2.68
N ALA A 186 18.02 8.75 3.48
CA ALA A 186 19.34 9.17 3.06
C ALA A 186 20.37 8.32 3.82
N SER A 187 21.33 7.75 3.11
CA SER A 187 22.37 6.93 3.70
C SER A 187 23.74 7.30 3.15
N ALA A 188 24.78 7.09 3.95
CA ALA A 188 26.15 7.22 3.53
C ALA A 188 27.05 6.20 4.24
N GLY A 189 27.98 5.65 3.52
CA GLY A 189 28.96 4.70 4.01
C GLY A 189 30.36 4.99 3.50
N ILE A 190 31.35 4.67 4.30
CA ILE A 190 32.76 4.70 3.92
C ILE A 190 33.49 3.51 4.56
N ASN A 191 34.27 2.81 3.77
CA ASN A 191 35.05 1.66 4.22
C ASN A 191 36.50 1.78 3.71
N TYR A 192 37.41 1.32 4.53
CA TYR A 192 38.80 1.16 4.15
C TYR A 192 39.22 -0.28 4.42
N SER A 193 39.82 -0.91 3.45
CA SER A 193 40.40 -2.26 3.58
C SER A 193 41.87 -2.29 3.16
N CYS A 194 42.70 -3.01 3.91
CA CYS A 194 44.10 -3.22 3.60
C CYS A 194 44.55 -4.62 4.01
N THR A 195 45.53 -5.14 3.25
CA THR A 195 46.19 -6.41 3.59
C THR A 195 47.41 -6.08 4.45
N LEU A 196 47.44 -6.60 5.68
CA LEU A 196 48.46 -6.26 6.65
C LEU A 196 49.84 -6.88 6.34
N ARG A 197 49.87 -7.91 5.50
CA ARG A 197 51.09 -8.64 5.19
C ARG A 197 51.07 -9.23 3.78
N GLU A 198 51.53 -8.46 2.82
CA GLU A 198 51.62 -8.91 1.43
C GLU A 198 52.78 -9.93 1.27
N GLY A 199 52.60 -10.93 0.39
CA GLY A 199 53.65 -11.91 0.06
C GLY A 199 53.86 -13.04 1.08
N SER A 200 53.04 -13.17 2.11
CA SER A 200 53.04 -14.27 3.08
C SER A 200 51.94 -15.30 2.78
N SER A 201 52.21 -16.56 3.16
CA SER A 201 51.13 -17.60 3.12
C SER A 201 49.94 -17.28 4.06
N PHE A 202 50.14 -16.37 5.00
CA PHE A 202 49.12 -15.81 5.86
C PHE A 202 49.07 -14.28 5.64
N ALA A 203 48.05 -13.80 4.92
CA ALA A 203 47.86 -12.41 4.57
C ALA A 203 46.52 -11.90 5.13
N PRO A 204 46.48 -11.51 6.41
CA PRO A 204 45.22 -11.02 7.03
C PRO A 204 44.78 -9.69 6.42
N GLU A 205 43.51 -9.59 6.11
CA GLU A 205 42.83 -8.36 5.65
C GLU A 205 42.20 -7.66 6.84
N LEU A 206 42.45 -6.37 7.01
CA LEU A 206 41.80 -5.49 7.94
C LEU A 206 40.79 -4.64 7.16
N LYS A 207 39.52 -4.63 7.61
CA LYS A 207 38.50 -3.77 7.06
C LYS A 207 37.86 -2.96 8.20
N VAL A 208 37.80 -1.64 8.01
CA VAL A 208 37.17 -0.70 8.94
C VAL A 208 36.19 0.17 8.17
N GLY A 209 35.01 0.40 8.70
CA GLY A 209 34.00 1.20 8.02
C GLY A 209 33.09 1.95 8.98
N LEU A 210 32.45 2.96 8.42
CA LEU A 210 31.42 3.74 9.06
C LEU A 210 30.20 3.80 8.13
N TYR A 211 29.00 3.65 8.69
CA TYR A 211 27.74 3.79 7.98
C TYR A 211 26.77 4.63 8.82
N GLY A 212 25.99 5.44 8.14
CA GLY A 212 24.91 6.20 8.75
C GLY A 212 23.69 6.25 7.83
N GLU A 213 22.52 6.24 8.44
CA GLU A 213 21.24 6.35 7.75
C GLU A 213 20.33 7.32 8.50
N TYR A 214 19.67 8.20 7.76
CA TYR A 214 18.57 9.04 8.24
C TYR A 214 17.30 8.69 7.48
N ARG A 215 16.23 8.42 8.22
CA ARG A 215 14.91 8.09 7.66
C ARG A 215 13.86 8.99 8.24
N THR A 216 13.02 9.59 7.39
CA THR A 216 11.81 10.30 7.79
C THR A 216 10.59 9.69 7.13
N ARG A 217 9.52 9.54 7.91
CA ARG A 217 8.25 8.97 7.46
C ARG A 217 7.09 9.86 7.89
N ASP A 218 6.20 10.18 6.96
CA ASP A 218 4.95 10.92 7.17
C ASP A 218 3.78 10.04 6.69
N TYR A 219 2.93 9.64 7.61
CA TYR A 219 1.72 8.88 7.34
C TYR A 219 0.51 9.68 7.76
N ARG A 220 -0.45 9.85 6.85
CA ARG A 220 -1.70 10.56 7.08
C ARG A 220 -2.86 9.74 6.61
N THR A 221 -3.92 9.73 7.41
CA THR A 221 -5.18 9.13 7.06
C THR A 221 -6.34 10.07 7.40
N ARG A 222 -7.39 9.99 6.60
CA ARG A 222 -8.69 10.60 6.87
C ARG A 222 -9.76 9.59 6.58
N ALA A 223 -10.81 9.58 7.39
CA ALA A 223 -11.97 8.72 7.23
C ALA A 223 -13.25 9.55 7.35
N TYR A 224 -14.13 9.39 6.38
CA TYR A 224 -15.44 10.02 6.37
C TYR A 224 -16.51 8.96 6.29
N PHE A 225 -17.48 9.05 7.20
CA PHE A 225 -18.65 8.17 7.22
C PHE A 225 -19.87 8.93 6.71
N TYR A 226 -20.78 8.20 6.09
CA TYR A 226 -22.12 8.67 5.79
C TYR A 226 -23.05 8.15 6.86
N ARG A 227 -23.71 9.04 7.58
CA ARG A 227 -24.63 8.72 8.68
C ARG A 227 -25.99 9.33 8.44
N PHE A 228 -26.99 8.75 9.04
CA PHE A 228 -28.34 9.25 9.09
C PHE A 228 -28.98 8.81 10.40
N ASP A 229 -30.02 9.54 10.82
CA ASP A 229 -30.78 9.19 12.00
C ASP A 229 -31.98 8.34 11.56
N THR A 230 -31.95 7.04 11.85
CA THR A 230 -33.00 6.09 11.45
C THR A 230 -34.35 6.40 12.01
N ASP A 231 -34.44 7.05 13.20
CA ASP A 231 -35.68 7.33 13.89
C ASP A 231 -36.40 8.58 13.33
N ASN A 232 -35.69 9.44 12.63
CA ASN A 232 -36.17 10.75 12.17
C ASN A 232 -36.01 10.95 10.65
N LEU A 233 -35.82 9.87 9.87
CA LEU A 233 -35.75 10.00 8.42
C LEU A 233 -37.08 10.53 7.86
N PRO A 234 -37.00 11.53 6.98
CA PRO A 234 -38.22 12.05 6.33
C PRO A 234 -38.80 11.02 5.35
N ALA A 235 -40.11 11.12 5.13
CA ALA A 235 -40.86 10.18 4.31
C ALA A 235 -40.43 10.14 2.83
N ASP A 236 -39.73 11.18 2.37
CA ASP A 236 -39.15 11.27 1.02
C ASP A 236 -37.72 10.76 0.92
N PHE A 237 -37.18 10.20 1.99
CA PHE A 237 -35.87 9.54 1.94
C PHE A 237 -35.96 8.29 1.08
N ALA A 238 -35.15 8.23 0.03
CA ALA A 238 -35.14 7.09 -0.87
C ALA A 238 -34.37 5.93 -0.27
N TYR A 239 -35.09 4.93 0.23
CA TYR A 239 -34.58 3.60 0.48
C TYR A 239 -34.61 2.84 -0.85
N GLY A 240 -33.49 2.75 -1.55
CA GLY A 240 -33.43 2.01 -2.78
C GLY A 240 -32.67 0.69 -2.60
N ASP A 241 -32.98 -0.29 -3.43
CA ASP A 241 -32.15 -1.50 -3.53
C ASP A 241 -30.83 -1.22 -4.25
N VAL A 242 -30.74 -0.08 -4.95
CA VAL A 242 -29.56 0.37 -5.68
C VAL A 242 -28.85 1.47 -4.92
N ILE A 243 -27.54 1.35 -4.77
CA ILE A 243 -26.68 2.32 -4.05
C ILE A 243 -26.83 3.75 -4.61
N ASP A 244 -26.93 3.88 -5.92
CA ASP A 244 -27.06 5.19 -6.59
C ASP A 244 -28.34 5.92 -6.19
N ASP A 245 -29.43 5.20 -5.90
CA ASP A 245 -30.69 5.80 -5.43
C ASP A 245 -30.56 6.33 -4.00
N ILE A 246 -29.75 5.67 -3.18
CA ILE A 246 -29.53 6.07 -1.80
C ILE A 246 -28.57 7.26 -1.72
N LEU A 247 -27.51 7.26 -2.52
CA LEU A 247 -26.47 8.30 -2.54
C LEU A 247 -26.80 9.46 -3.50
N GLN A 248 -28.06 9.59 -3.96
CA GLN A 248 -28.49 10.71 -4.79
C GLN A 248 -28.53 12.04 -4.02
N ASP A 249 -28.37 13.15 -4.74
CA ASP A 249 -28.30 14.49 -4.13
C ASP A 249 -29.49 14.82 -3.23
N GLY A 250 -30.69 14.35 -3.54
CA GLY A 250 -31.91 14.58 -2.75
C GLY A 250 -31.90 13.91 -1.37
N ASN A 251 -31.02 12.95 -1.14
CA ASN A 251 -30.91 12.23 0.12
C ASN A 251 -29.91 12.85 1.10
N TYR A 252 -29.23 13.94 0.75
CA TYR A 252 -28.33 14.65 1.65
C TYR A 252 -29.03 15.80 2.36
N GLY A 253 -28.77 15.94 3.65
CA GLY A 253 -29.32 17.02 4.50
C GLY A 253 -29.07 16.78 5.97
N ALA A 254 -29.46 17.73 6.79
CA ALA A 254 -29.27 17.65 8.24
C ALA A 254 -30.12 16.55 8.90
N ASP A 255 -31.24 16.24 8.30
CA ASP A 255 -32.26 15.23 8.70
C ASP A 255 -32.24 13.99 7.77
N LYS A 256 -31.25 13.91 6.86
CA LYS A 256 -31.06 12.83 5.91
C LYS A 256 -29.63 12.29 6.06
N LEU A 257 -28.98 11.92 4.95
CA LEU A 257 -27.56 11.56 4.95
C LEU A 257 -26.69 12.79 5.23
N TYR A 258 -25.78 12.68 6.17
CA TYR A 258 -24.76 13.68 6.43
C TYR A 258 -23.37 13.05 6.52
N ILE A 259 -22.35 13.84 6.23
CA ILE A 259 -20.96 13.41 6.29
C ILE A 259 -20.42 13.64 7.70
N TYR A 260 -19.92 12.58 8.31
CA TYR A 260 -19.25 12.63 9.60
C TYR A 260 -17.75 12.41 9.40
N ASP A 261 -16.94 13.36 9.85
CA ASP A 261 -15.46 13.25 9.83
C ASP A 261 -14.99 12.46 11.05
N ASP A 262 -14.55 11.24 10.82
CA ASP A 262 -13.99 10.34 11.83
C ASP A 262 -12.47 10.29 11.77
N SER A 263 -11.84 11.31 11.16
CA SER A 263 -10.40 11.39 11.05
C SER A 263 -9.77 11.54 12.43
N ASP A 264 -9.05 10.53 12.88
CA ASP A 264 -8.35 10.55 14.16
C ASP A 264 -6.86 10.83 13.94
N ASN A 265 -6.35 11.86 14.60
CA ASN A 265 -4.93 12.20 14.58
C ASN A 265 -4.03 11.07 15.13
N ARG A 266 -4.57 10.17 15.94
CA ARG A 266 -3.88 8.95 16.42
C ARG A 266 -3.55 7.97 15.29
N ASN A 267 -4.26 8.05 14.17
CA ASN A 267 -4.03 7.23 12.99
C ASN A 267 -3.06 7.88 12.00
N SER A 268 -2.49 9.02 12.34
CA SER A 268 -1.49 9.72 11.56
C SER A 268 -0.22 9.92 12.38
N TYR A 269 0.94 9.74 11.76
CA TYR A 269 2.21 9.93 12.46
C TYR A 269 3.30 10.51 11.54
N LYS A 270 4.22 11.23 12.15
CA LYS A 270 5.49 11.61 11.55
C LYS A 270 6.62 11.13 12.47
N GLY A 271 7.59 10.46 11.90
CA GLY A 271 8.71 9.91 12.65
C GLY A 271 10.02 10.04 11.89
N ASP A 272 11.09 10.27 12.66
CA ASP A 272 12.45 10.35 12.17
C ASP A 272 13.30 9.30 12.91
N ASN A 273 14.16 8.62 12.17
CA ASN A 273 15.10 7.64 12.70
C ASN A 273 16.51 7.95 12.20
N ILE A 274 17.49 7.83 13.09
CA ILE A 274 18.92 7.94 12.79
C ILE A 274 19.58 6.63 13.22
N LEU A 275 20.37 6.06 12.33
CA LEU A 275 21.19 4.86 12.55
C LEU A 275 22.65 5.22 12.39
#